data_21dcc5c642747f7dffe21520696d614f
#
_entry.id   21dcc5c642747f7dffe21520696d614f
#
_cell.length_a   1.000
_cell.length_b   1.000
_cell.length_c   1.000
_cell.angle_alpha   90.00
_cell.angle_beta   90.00
_cell.angle_gamma   90.00
#
_symmetry.space_group_name_H-M   'P 1'
#
loop_
_entity.id
_entity.type
_entity.pdbx_description
1 polymer ?
#
loop_
_entity_poly.entity_id
_entity_poly.type
_entity_poly.pdbx_seq_one_letter_code
_entity_poly.pdbx_strand_id
1 'polypeptide(L)'
;MFTKFSGVIALLGGLTSAIPFVSTPTTTLSPPSAPVSPDEPVTDVASHGPYNGPSPTTTGALSTNVLAPSVPAAPPGPDAYSYPSDGQLHGAEPAPYTPSGGLGTNGSAPVYRVLTDFDYQSIAVALYQEWIELDLFHWGLATFSDSDFQAAGLGPYDRYLLQFMAEQEVGHATLLSNILGPSAPSQCTYNYPVSNVHEYIDFCQKLTRFGESGVYGFLNHLNARDVGQLLLQSISTEARQQMIFRQFEGLFPMPVWFEVGTPQSWAWTLLAPYISSCPENQTRLIWQNFPAVYILNQPNPARANGSDVWNETTGPWTNTLSTQDIGQGESCLDSDTPGVNCMPGITKNRSQPLSYPGRQVFLRWDDPGQAVGPNNSYVTNTTAGIPAFAAWVSQLNVTYSALQDVANNSAWTVQPNVSTFAGDPAVNGTMYLVLTDEEVYVTPFNLSMLNPRVYGVALYQAG
;
A
#
# COMPACT_ATOMS: atom_id res chain seq x y z
N MET A 1 52.48 11.12 44.24
CA MET A 1 52.84 10.22 43.15
C MET A 1 51.67 10.15 42.23
N PHE A 2 51.54 11.10 41.31
CA PHE A 2 50.42 11.25 40.40
C PHE A 2 50.92 11.12 38.98
N THR A 3 50.52 10.05 38.31
CA THR A 3 50.78 9.82 36.89
C THR A 3 49.64 10.41 36.07
N LYS A 4 49.98 11.42 35.26
CA LYS A 4 49.08 12.02 34.26
C LYS A 4 48.93 11.04 33.07
N PHE A 5 47.72 10.72 32.73
CA PHE A 5 47.39 10.17 31.41
C PHE A 5 46.89 11.31 30.51
N SER A 6 47.65 11.60 29.49
CA SER A 6 47.26 12.53 28.43
C SER A 6 46.44 11.74 27.41
N GLY A 7 45.15 12.07 27.32
CA GLY A 7 44.29 11.55 26.23
C GLY A 7 44.51 12.40 24.97
N VAL A 8 44.88 11.73 23.92
CA VAL A 8 44.93 12.30 22.57
C VAL A 8 43.50 12.33 22.01
N ILE A 9 42.95 13.50 21.84
CA ILE A 9 41.69 13.70 21.11
C ILE A 9 42.06 13.66 19.63
N ALA A 10 41.72 12.57 18.98
CA ALA A 10 41.71 12.51 17.53
C ALA A 10 40.48 13.24 17.00
N LEU A 11 40.68 14.40 16.41
CA LEU A 11 39.69 15.06 15.57
C LEU A 11 39.48 14.20 14.32
N LEU A 12 38.40 13.44 14.26
CA LEU A 12 37.89 12.89 13.01
C LEU A 12 37.21 14.05 12.28
N GLY A 13 37.96 14.64 11.35
CA GLY A 13 37.42 15.57 10.38
C GLY A 13 36.39 14.82 9.51
N GLY A 14 35.15 15.27 9.59
CA GLY A 14 34.10 14.80 8.71
C GLY A 14 34.45 15.15 7.26
N LEU A 15 34.81 14.13 6.50
CA LEU A 15 34.78 14.20 5.05
C LEU A 15 33.29 14.16 4.63
N THR A 16 32.70 15.32 4.44
CA THR A 16 31.53 15.46 3.61
C THR A 16 32.00 15.18 2.18
N SER A 17 31.97 13.92 1.79
CA SER A 17 32.03 13.58 0.38
C SER A 17 30.68 13.99 -0.22
N ALA A 18 30.62 15.23 -0.73
CA ALA A 18 29.66 15.57 -1.75
C ALA A 18 29.86 14.54 -2.87
N ILE A 19 28.95 13.61 -3.01
CA ILE A 19 28.86 12.76 -4.20
C ILE A 19 28.63 13.73 -5.34
N PRO A 20 29.55 13.86 -6.30
CA PRO A 20 29.28 14.69 -7.45
C PRO A 20 28.06 14.07 -8.14
N PHE A 21 27.04 14.87 -8.36
CA PHE A 21 26.00 14.57 -9.31
C PHE A 21 26.74 14.37 -10.64
N VAL A 22 27.02 13.11 -10.97
CA VAL A 22 27.45 12.75 -12.29
C VAL A 22 26.19 12.94 -13.14
N SER A 23 26.11 14.08 -13.82
CA SER A 23 25.22 14.22 -14.97
C SER A 23 25.63 13.11 -15.93
N THR A 24 24.95 11.98 -15.85
CA THR A 24 25.01 10.97 -16.90
C THR A 24 24.63 11.68 -18.18
N PRO A 25 25.45 11.60 -19.23
CA PRO A 25 25.03 12.13 -20.51
C PRO A 25 23.70 11.46 -20.83
N THR A 26 22.69 12.25 -21.14
CA THR A 26 21.45 11.82 -21.76
C THR A 26 21.83 11.18 -23.10
N THR A 27 22.27 9.94 -23.05
CA THR A 27 22.23 9.11 -24.24
C THR A 27 20.75 8.91 -24.50
N THR A 28 20.24 9.60 -25.49
CA THR A 28 18.98 9.26 -26.14
C THR A 28 19.13 7.82 -26.58
N LEU A 29 18.66 6.89 -25.74
CA LEU A 29 18.51 5.51 -26.10
C LEU A 29 17.45 5.51 -27.18
N SER A 30 17.89 5.39 -28.43
CA SER A 30 16.98 5.07 -29.53
C SER A 30 16.25 3.79 -29.11
N PRO A 31 14.93 3.70 -29.27
CA PRO A 31 14.22 2.47 -28.99
C PRO A 31 14.90 1.33 -29.75
N PRO A 32 15.13 0.18 -29.12
CA PRO A 32 15.76 -0.95 -29.79
C PRO A 32 14.93 -1.32 -31.03
N SER A 33 15.57 -1.35 -32.19
CA SER A 33 14.94 -1.49 -33.50
C SER A 33 14.50 -2.89 -33.87
N ALA A 34 14.47 -3.83 -32.92
CA ALA A 34 13.90 -5.15 -33.16
C ALA A 34 13.29 -5.72 -31.87
N PRO A 35 12.14 -6.39 -31.93
CA PRO A 35 11.68 -7.20 -30.83
C PRO A 35 12.74 -8.30 -30.59
N VAL A 36 13.27 -8.37 -29.38
CA VAL A 36 14.02 -9.53 -28.95
C VAL A 36 13.04 -10.70 -29.00
N SER A 37 13.36 -11.70 -29.82
CA SER A 37 12.53 -12.91 -29.88
C SER A 37 12.50 -13.51 -28.48
N PRO A 38 11.32 -13.78 -27.91
CA PRO A 38 11.22 -14.34 -26.57
C PRO A 38 11.63 -15.81 -26.48
N ASP A 39 12.05 -16.45 -27.59
CA ASP A 39 12.03 -17.90 -27.74
C ASP A 39 13.41 -18.56 -27.93
N GLU A 40 14.48 -17.88 -27.59
CA GLU A 40 15.77 -18.62 -27.52
C GLU A 40 15.85 -19.30 -26.15
N PRO A 41 15.74 -20.64 -26.08
CA PRO A 41 15.87 -21.37 -24.84
C PRO A 41 17.28 -21.17 -24.27
N VAL A 42 17.36 -20.69 -23.02
CA VAL A 42 18.61 -20.69 -22.27
C VAL A 42 18.96 -22.15 -21.97
N THR A 43 19.88 -22.72 -22.76
CA THR A 43 20.22 -24.15 -22.69
C THR A 43 21.16 -24.54 -21.54
N ASP A 44 21.67 -23.56 -20.78
CA ASP A 44 22.69 -23.79 -19.75
C ASP A 44 22.23 -23.32 -18.34
N VAL A 45 20.98 -23.54 -17.98
CA VAL A 45 20.58 -23.39 -16.58
C VAL A 45 21.11 -24.60 -15.82
N ALA A 46 22.03 -24.36 -14.90
CA ALA A 46 22.48 -25.39 -13.98
C ALA A 46 21.25 -25.92 -13.23
N SER A 47 20.94 -27.18 -13.42
CA SER A 47 19.95 -27.88 -12.63
C SER A 47 20.31 -27.68 -11.17
N HIS A 48 19.41 -27.12 -10.39
CA HIS A 48 19.50 -27.21 -8.94
C HIS A 48 19.37 -28.68 -8.60
N GLY A 49 20.49 -29.34 -8.36
CA GLY A 49 20.48 -30.73 -7.96
C GLY A 49 19.59 -30.98 -6.74
N PRO A 50 19.28 -32.23 -6.41
CA PRO A 50 18.45 -32.56 -5.26
C PRO A 50 19.00 -31.92 -4.00
N TYR A 51 18.11 -31.46 -3.14
CA TYR A 51 18.46 -30.92 -1.82
C TYR A 51 19.28 -31.95 -1.04
N ASN A 52 20.55 -31.61 -0.77
CA ASN A 52 21.48 -32.45 -0.02
C ASN A 52 21.70 -31.97 1.43
N GLY A 53 20.85 -31.03 1.91
CA GLY A 53 20.92 -30.55 3.27
C GLY A 53 20.38 -31.58 4.29
N PRO A 54 20.56 -31.31 5.59
CA PRO A 54 20.00 -32.17 6.63
C PRO A 54 18.48 -32.20 6.52
N SER A 55 17.90 -33.38 6.70
CA SER A 55 16.44 -33.51 6.76
C SER A 55 15.88 -32.59 7.85
N PRO A 56 14.81 -31.84 7.55
CA PRO A 56 14.20 -30.99 8.57
C PRO A 56 13.76 -31.84 9.75
N THR A 57 14.13 -31.41 10.95
CA THR A 57 13.77 -32.09 12.21
C THR A 57 12.34 -31.78 12.68
N THR A 58 11.63 -30.92 11.94
CA THR A 58 10.25 -30.52 12.25
C THR A 58 9.29 -31.05 11.22
N THR A 59 8.16 -31.56 11.68
CA THR A 59 7.10 -32.16 10.87
C THR A 59 6.12 -31.14 10.30
N GLY A 60 6.59 -30.04 9.72
CA GLY A 60 5.74 -29.07 9.04
C GLY A 60 5.82 -27.64 9.58
N ALA A 61 5.13 -26.75 8.95
CA ALA A 61 5.13 -25.30 9.25
C ALA A 61 4.47 -24.94 10.60
N LEU A 62 3.73 -25.86 11.21
CA LEU A 62 3.06 -25.65 12.49
C LEU A 62 3.86 -26.29 13.62
N SER A 63 4.42 -25.47 14.50
CA SER A 63 4.97 -25.91 15.76
C SER A 63 3.83 -26.33 16.71
N THR A 64 4.04 -27.40 17.48
CA THR A 64 3.11 -27.82 18.54
C THR A 64 2.89 -26.76 19.62
N ASN A 65 3.73 -25.74 19.66
CA ASN A 65 3.62 -24.59 20.57
C ASN A 65 2.80 -23.44 20.00
N VAL A 66 2.37 -23.52 18.74
CA VAL A 66 1.48 -22.53 18.14
C VAL A 66 0.05 -22.97 18.44
N LEU A 67 -0.65 -22.19 19.25
CA LEU A 67 -2.09 -22.34 19.51
C LEU A 67 -2.91 -21.89 18.28
N ALA A 68 -2.51 -22.31 17.10
CA ALA A 68 -3.28 -22.05 15.89
C ALA A 68 -4.31 -23.19 15.72
N PRO A 69 -5.53 -22.88 15.32
CA PRO A 69 -6.44 -23.89 14.85
C PRO A 69 -5.78 -24.65 13.68
N SER A 70 -6.10 -25.93 13.53
CA SER A 70 -5.64 -26.72 12.39
C SER A 70 -5.89 -25.95 11.11
N VAL A 71 -4.88 -25.85 10.26
CA VAL A 71 -5.06 -25.25 8.93
C VAL A 71 -6.18 -26.02 8.21
N PRO A 72 -7.31 -25.41 7.89
CA PRO A 72 -8.36 -26.11 7.19
C PRO A 72 -7.81 -26.51 5.82
N ALA A 73 -7.90 -27.80 5.50
CA ALA A 73 -7.63 -28.25 4.14
C ALA A 73 -8.71 -27.63 3.25
N ALA A 74 -8.31 -26.70 2.40
CA ALA A 74 -9.19 -26.24 1.34
C ALA A 74 -9.49 -27.46 0.44
N PRO A 75 -10.76 -27.72 0.09
CA PRO A 75 -11.06 -28.74 -0.87
C PRO A 75 -10.34 -28.38 -2.20
N PRO A 76 -9.70 -29.35 -2.86
CA PRO A 76 -9.11 -29.06 -4.16
C PRO A 76 -10.19 -28.52 -5.09
N GLY A 77 -9.85 -27.49 -5.88
CA GLY A 77 -10.74 -26.99 -6.92
C GLY A 77 -11.10 -28.11 -7.91
N PRO A 78 -12.20 -27.97 -8.67
CA PRO A 78 -12.66 -28.99 -9.60
C PRO A 78 -11.61 -29.38 -10.66
N ASP A 79 -10.69 -28.48 -10.94
CA ASP A 79 -9.59 -28.66 -11.91
C ASP A 79 -8.24 -28.89 -11.23
N ALA A 80 -8.21 -29.20 -9.95
CA ALA A 80 -6.97 -29.41 -9.22
C ALA A 80 -6.26 -30.66 -9.77
N TYR A 81 -5.06 -30.46 -10.28
CA TYR A 81 -4.19 -31.52 -10.76
C TYR A 81 -3.56 -32.27 -9.59
N SER A 82 -3.62 -33.61 -9.64
CA SER A 82 -2.92 -34.44 -8.68
C SER A 82 -1.48 -34.63 -9.12
N TYR A 83 -0.55 -34.04 -8.37
CA TYR A 83 0.89 -34.18 -8.67
C TYR A 83 1.40 -35.53 -8.16
N PRO A 84 2.24 -36.25 -8.96
CA PRO A 84 2.94 -37.43 -8.48
C PRO A 84 3.85 -37.09 -7.28
N SER A 85 3.96 -38.00 -6.35
CA SER A 85 4.79 -37.83 -5.12
C SER A 85 6.19 -38.45 -5.27
N ASP A 86 6.73 -38.56 -6.46
CA ASP A 86 8.01 -39.22 -6.74
C ASP A 86 9.23 -38.26 -6.76
N GLY A 87 8.99 -36.97 -6.51
CA GLY A 87 10.04 -35.95 -6.48
C GLY A 87 10.63 -35.62 -7.86
N GLN A 88 9.91 -35.92 -8.94
CA GLN A 88 10.32 -35.63 -10.30
C GLN A 88 9.45 -34.54 -10.92
N LEU A 89 10.01 -33.75 -11.84
CA LEU A 89 9.23 -32.94 -12.75
C LEU A 89 8.68 -33.80 -13.88
N HIS A 90 7.36 -33.80 -14.08
CA HIS A 90 6.67 -34.54 -15.14
C HIS A 90 6.34 -33.67 -16.36
N GLY A 91 6.95 -32.52 -16.48
CA GLY A 91 6.92 -31.61 -17.60
C GLY A 91 8.25 -30.90 -17.76
N ALA A 92 8.45 -30.23 -18.87
CA ALA A 92 9.63 -29.39 -19.04
C ALA A 92 9.61 -28.27 -17.98
N GLU A 93 10.74 -28.05 -17.33
CA GLU A 93 10.95 -26.82 -16.57
C GLU A 93 10.71 -25.63 -17.50
N PRO A 94 9.91 -24.64 -17.12
CA PRO A 94 9.73 -23.45 -17.95
C PRO A 94 11.08 -22.81 -18.21
N ALA A 95 11.38 -22.49 -19.46
CA ALA A 95 12.60 -21.76 -19.79
C ALA A 95 12.64 -20.48 -18.91
N PRO A 96 13.80 -20.17 -18.30
CA PRO A 96 13.93 -18.93 -17.56
C PRO A 96 13.55 -17.78 -18.47
N TYR A 97 12.77 -16.86 -17.93
CA TYR A 97 12.42 -15.64 -18.64
C TYR A 97 13.72 -14.98 -19.11
N THR A 98 13.86 -14.71 -20.41
CA THR A 98 15.06 -14.04 -20.91
C THR A 98 15.06 -12.62 -20.38
N PRO A 99 15.86 -12.31 -19.35
CA PRO A 99 15.86 -10.98 -18.80
C PRO A 99 16.45 -10.02 -19.80
N SER A 100 16.16 -8.78 -19.61
CA SER A 100 16.75 -7.68 -20.35
C SER A 100 18.24 -7.50 -20.07
N GLY A 101 18.96 -8.55 -19.75
CA GLY A 101 20.40 -8.53 -19.45
C GLY A 101 20.87 -9.81 -18.76
N GLY A 102 22.16 -9.94 -18.47
CA GLY A 102 22.74 -11.08 -17.78
C GLY A 102 23.13 -12.23 -18.71
N LEU A 103 22.98 -13.46 -18.23
CA LEU A 103 23.35 -14.67 -19.00
C LEU A 103 22.59 -14.72 -20.33
N GLY A 104 23.31 -14.94 -21.43
CA GLY A 104 22.73 -14.96 -22.77
C GLY A 104 22.60 -13.60 -23.46
N THR A 105 22.97 -12.50 -22.82
CA THR A 105 22.88 -11.13 -23.37
C THR A 105 24.23 -10.52 -23.74
N ASN A 106 25.30 -11.30 -23.77
CA ASN A 106 26.68 -10.85 -24.03
C ASN A 106 27.15 -9.72 -23.10
N GLY A 107 26.66 -9.70 -21.85
CA GLY A 107 27.00 -8.68 -20.87
C GLY A 107 26.29 -7.32 -21.08
N SER A 108 25.28 -7.24 -21.95
CA SER A 108 24.48 -6.04 -22.08
C SER A 108 23.80 -5.69 -20.77
N ALA A 109 23.69 -4.40 -20.48
CA ALA A 109 22.95 -3.95 -19.32
C ALA A 109 21.45 -4.32 -19.44
N PRO A 110 20.77 -4.66 -18.34
CA PRO A 110 19.36 -4.96 -18.38
C PRO A 110 18.54 -3.74 -18.85
N VAL A 111 17.56 -4.00 -19.70
CA VAL A 111 16.61 -2.98 -20.18
C VAL A 111 15.19 -3.46 -19.86
N TYR A 112 14.57 -2.83 -18.88
CA TYR A 112 13.19 -3.10 -18.51
C TYR A 112 12.28 -2.10 -19.21
N ARG A 113 11.13 -2.53 -19.72
CA ARG A 113 10.23 -1.67 -20.48
C ARG A 113 8.79 -2.16 -20.39
N VAL A 114 7.86 -1.24 -20.63
CA VAL A 114 6.45 -1.55 -20.86
C VAL A 114 6.27 -2.27 -22.20
N LEU A 115 5.32 -3.20 -22.26
CA LEU A 115 4.99 -3.94 -23.47
C LEU A 115 3.64 -3.54 -24.06
N THR A 116 2.75 -2.92 -23.25
CA THR A 116 1.40 -2.53 -23.64
C THR A 116 1.03 -1.18 -23.04
N ASP A 117 -0.04 -0.56 -23.56
CA ASP A 117 -0.61 0.66 -22.97
C ASP A 117 -1.10 0.43 -21.55
N PHE A 118 -1.59 -0.79 -21.25
CA PHE A 118 -1.99 -1.17 -19.91
C PHE A 118 -0.80 -1.15 -18.95
N ASP A 119 0.34 -1.74 -19.37
CA ASP A 119 1.57 -1.69 -18.56
C ASP A 119 1.99 -0.25 -18.32
N TYR A 120 2.00 0.59 -19.39
CA TYR A 120 2.39 1.98 -19.30
C TYR A 120 1.52 2.74 -18.29
N GLN A 121 0.21 2.66 -18.42
CA GLN A 121 -0.73 3.39 -17.57
C GLN A 121 -0.72 2.89 -16.11
N SER A 122 -0.52 1.59 -15.91
CA SER A 122 -0.40 0.99 -14.57
C SER A 122 0.88 1.41 -13.87
N ILE A 123 2.00 1.38 -14.58
CA ILE A 123 3.30 1.79 -14.04
C ILE A 123 3.35 3.32 -13.86
N ALA A 124 2.67 4.08 -14.71
CA ALA A 124 2.59 5.53 -14.56
C ALA A 124 1.82 5.94 -13.29
N VAL A 125 0.72 5.28 -12.92
CA VAL A 125 0.05 5.58 -11.64
C VAL A 125 0.92 5.17 -10.44
N ALA A 126 1.65 4.05 -10.55
CA ALA A 126 2.63 3.70 -9.53
C ALA A 126 3.72 4.77 -9.40
N LEU A 127 4.26 5.29 -10.51
CA LEU A 127 5.26 6.35 -10.45
C LEU A 127 4.74 7.65 -9.82
N TYR A 128 3.47 8.01 -10.01
CA TYR A 128 2.87 9.13 -9.28
C TYR A 128 2.84 8.86 -7.76
N GLN A 129 2.64 7.62 -7.36
CA GLN A 129 2.70 7.20 -5.95
C GLN A 129 4.12 7.34 -5.38
N GLU A 130 5.13 6.85 -6.08
CA GLU A 130 6.53 6.97 -5.65
C GLU A 130 6.97 8.44 -5.51
N TRP A 131 6.58 9.29 -6.45
CA TRP A 131 6.90 10.72 -6.39
C TRP A 131 6.28 11.42 -5.19
N ILE A 132 5.04 11.12 -4.83
CA ILE A 132 4.41 11.74 -3.66
C ILE A 132 4.97 11.18 -2.36
N GLU A 133 5.31 9.90 -2.29
CA GLU A 133 5.94 9.31 -1.09
C GLU A 133 7.31 9.91 -0.82
N LEU A 134 8.13 9.99 -1.85
CA LEU A 134 9.42 10.67 -1.77
C LEU A 134 9.30 12.11 -1.27
N ASP A 135 8.39 12.88 -1.85
CA ASP A 135 8.15 14.27 -1.45
C ASP A 135 7.61 14.36 -0.03
N LEU A 136 6.61 13.55 0.34
CA LEU A 136 5.99 13.54 1.65
C LEU A 136 7.00 13.25 2.76
N PHE A 137 7.86 12.24 2.58
CA PHE A 137 8.86 11.89 3.59
C PHE A 137 9.87 13.01 3.77
N HIS A 138 10.37 13.61 2.69
CA HIS A 138 11.25 14.79 2.76
C HIS A 138 10.54 16.01 3.34
N TRP A 139 9.31 16.27 2.91
CA TRP A 139 8.51 17.41 3.37
C TRP A 139 8.30 17.36 4.89
N GLY A 140 7.92 16.20 5.43
CA GLY A 140 7.72 16.04 6.87
C GLY A 140 8.99 16.26 7.68
N LEU A 141 10.13 15.72 7.19
CA LEU A 141 11.43 15.93 7.82
C LEU A 141 11.90 17.40 7.77
N ALA A 142 11.49 18.16 6.75
CA ALA A 142 11.81 19.57 6.61
C ALA A 142 10.84 20.48 7.38
N THR A 143 9.58 20.07 7.51
CA THR A 143 8.51 20.88 8.11
C THR A 143 8.51 20.79 9.63
N PHE A 144 8.69 19.58 10.18
CA PHE A 144 8.65 19.35 11.62
C PHE A 144 10.06 19.31 12.20
N SER A 145 10.25 20.06 13.29
CA SER A 145 11.52 20.13 14.00
C SER A 145 11.85 18.85 14.78
N ASP A 146 13.10 18.70 15.21
CA ASP A 146 13.51 17.62 16.11
C ASP A 146 12.67 17.58 17.39
N SER A 147 12.30 18.75 17.91
CA SER A 147 11.45 18.85 19.11
C SER A 147 10.02 18.39 18.86
N ASP A 148 9.47 18.60 17.67
CA ASP A 148 8.13 18.13 17.31
C ASP A 148 8.10 16.60 17.22
N PHE A 149 9.12 16.01 16.60
CA PHE A 149 9.30 14.56 16.56
C PHE A 149 9.49 13.97 17.97
N GLN A 150 10.31 14.60 18.81
CA GLN A 150 10.50 14.16 20.19
C GLN A 150 9.21 14.24 21.01
N ALA A 151 8.40 15.28 20.81
CA ALA A 151 7.11 15.41 21.46
C ALA A 151 6.13 14.32 21.03
N ALA A 152 6.26 13.82 19.80
CA ALA A 152 5.51 12.66 19.28
C ALA A 152 6.15 11.31 19.68
N GLY A 153 7.20 11.32 20.51
CA GLY A 153 7.89 10.10 20.95
C GLY A 153 8.89 9.53 19.94
N LEU A 154 9.18 10.25 18.87
CA LEU A 154 10.09 9.82 17.81
C LEU A 154 11.47 10.48 17.98
N GLY A 155 12.49 9.65 18.11
CA GLY A 155 13.85 10.11 18.31
C GLY A 155 14.64 10.27 16.99
N PRO A 156 15.95 10.62 17.10
CA PRO A 156 16.81 10.78 15.93
C PRO A 156 16.92 9.53 15.04
N TYR A 157 16.85 8.34 15.62
CA TYR A 157 16.91 7.08 14.86
C TYR A 157 15.62 6.84 14.06
N ASP A 158 14.48 7.27 14.59
CA ASP A 158 13.19 7.16 13.89
C ASP A 158 13.15 8.12 12.70
N ARG A 159 13.66 9.34 12.89
CA ARG A 159 13.85 10.30 11.79
C ARG A 159 14.83 9.80 10.73
N TYR A 160 15.89 9.11 11.14
CA TYR A 160 16.82 8.48 10.20
C TYR A 160 16.12 7.39 9.36
N LEU A 161 15.21 6.61 9.97
CA LEU A 161 14.42 5.63 9.23
C LEU A 161 13.52 6.30 8.18
N LEU A 162 12.87 7.43 8.52
CA LEU A 162 12.08 8.21 7.56
C LEU A 162 12.94 8.74 6.41
N GLN A 163 14.13 9.23 6.70
CA GLN A 163 15.08 9.64 5.67
C GLN A 163 15.48 8.47 4.78
N PHE A 164 15.74 7.31 5.36
CA PHE A 164 16.09 6.11 4.59
C PHE A 164 14.94 5.59 3.74
N MET A 165 13.69 5.71 4.21
CA MET A 165 12.50 5.43 3.40
C MET A 165 12.45 6.35 2.19
N ALA A 166 12.69 7.66 2.36
CA ALA A 166 12.79 8.57 1.22
C ALA A 166 13.89 8.18 0.21
N GLU A 167 15.01 7.65 0.68
CA GLU A 167 16.06 7.11 -0.20
C GLU A 167 15.60 5.84 -0.95
N GLN A 168 14.74 5.01 -0.36
CA GLN A 168 14.13 3.87 -1.05
C GLN A 168 13.21 4.38 -2.17
N GLU A 169 12.40 5.41 -1.91
CA GLU A 169 11.52 6.00 -2.95
C GLU A 169 12.30 6.63 -4.10
N VAL A 170 13.50 7.17 -3.87
CA VAL A 170 14.41 7.57 -4.97
C VAL A 170 14.73 6.38 -5.86
N GLY A 171 14.99 5.22 -5.27
CA GLY A 171 15.26 3.98 -6.01
C GLY A 171 14.06 3.53 -6.84
N HIS A 172 12.88 3.49 -6.22
CA HIS A 172 11.63 3.10 -6.85
C HIS A 172 11.25 4.05 -8.00
N ALA A 173 11.22 5.35 -7.75
CA ALA A 173 10.92 6.36 -8.77
C ALA A 173 11.91 6.35 -9.93
N THR A 174 13.21 6.11 -9.65
CA THR A 174 14.25 5.97 -10.69
C THR A 174 13.97 4.75 -11.57
N LEU A 175 13.66 3.61 -10.96
CA LEU A 175 13.35 2.38 -11.68
C LEU A 175 12.14 2.58 -12.59
N LEU A 176 11.01 3.07 -12.05
CA LEU A 176 9.78 3.26 -12.81
C LEU A 176 9.94 4.30 -13.93
N SER A 177 10.67 5.39 -13.66
CA SER A 177 11.00 6.39 -14.69
C SER A 177 11.80 5.78 -15.83
N ASN A 178 12.77 4.94 -15.53
CA ASN A 178 13.56 4.26 -16.56
C ASN A 178 12.73 3.26 -17.38
N ILE A 179 11.80 2.56 -16.77
CA ILE A 179 10.88 1.63 -17.44
C ILE A 179 9.94 2.37 -18.39
N LEU A 180 9.40 3.52 -17.98
CA LEU A 180 8.48 4.33 -18.77
C LEU A 180 9.19 5.16 -19.84
N GLY A 181 10.48 5.45 -19.64
CA GLY A 181 11.29 6.21 -20.59
C GLY A 181 10.91 7.70 -20.66
N PRO A 182 11.08 8.35 -21.84
CA PRO A 182 10.90 9.79 -21.97
C PRO A 182 9.49 10.31 -21.67
N SER A 183 8.49 9.43 -21.66
CA SER A 183 7.09 9.76 -21.34
C SER A 183 6.76 9.58 -19.87
N ALA A 184 7.72 9.22 -19.03
CA ALA A 184 7.52 9.04 -17.61
C ALA A 184 6.97 10.30 -16.94
N PRO A 185 5.95 10.21 -16.08
CA PRO A 185 5.52 11.34 -15.28
C PRO A 185 6.67 11.88 -14.43
N SER A 186 6.81 13.21 -14.41
CA SER A 186 7.76 13.90 -13.54
C SER A 186 7.12 14.20 -12.19
N GLN A 187 7.94 14.46 -11.19
CA GLN A 187 7.48 14.89 -9.88
C GLN A 187 6.57 16.11 -9.97
N CYS A 188 5.49 16.08 -9.21
CA CYS A 188 4.49 17.13 -9.11
C CYS A 188 4.71 17.99 -7.84
N THR A 189 3.78 18.90 -7.58
CA THR A 189 3.64 19.57 -6.29
C THR A 189 2.41 19.04 -5.56
N TYR A 190 2.43 19.07 -4.23
CA TYR A 190 1.45 18.37 -3.42
C TYR A 190 0.86 19.24 -2.32
N ASN A 191 -0.30 18.86 -1.82
CA ASN A 191 -0.93 19.43 -0.63
C ASN A 191 -1.15 18.31 0.39
N TYR A 192 -0.58 18.48 1.58
CA TYR A 192 -0.71 17.50 2.65
C TYR A 192 -1.66 18.01 3.74
N PRO A 193 -2.70 17.26 4.09
CA PRO A 193 -3.71 17.69 5.07
C PRO A 193 -3.26 17.35 6.49
N VAL A 194 -2.04 17.73 6.86
CA VAL A 194 -1.42 17.38 8.15
C VAL A 194 -0.84 18.63 8.80
N SER A 195 -0.93 18.71 10.12
CA SER A 195 -0.49 19.88 10.91
C SER A 195 0.49 19.55 12.02
N ASN A 196 0.72 18.27 12.31
CA ASN A 196 1.61 17.80 13.35
C ASN A 196 2.22 16.44 12.99
N VAL A 197 3.20 15.97 13.77
CA VAL A 197 3.93 14.74 13.49
C VAL A 197 3.03 13.49 13.54
N HIS A 198 2.08 13.43 14.46
CA HIS A 198 1.16 12.27 14.52
C HIS A 198 0.31 12.15 13.24
N GLU A 199 -0.29 13.26 12.81
CA GLU A 199 -1.04 13.30 11.55
C GLU A 199 -0.15 13.00 10.35
N TYR A 200 1.09 13.49 10.36
CA TYR A 200 2.07 13.21 9.32
C TYR A 200 2.37 11.71 9.21
N ILE A 201 2.66 11.05 10.33
CA ILE A 201 2.95 9.61 10.34
C ILE A 201 1.73 8.78 9.91
N ASP A 202 0.54 9.14 10.41
CA ASP A 202 -0.72 8.51 9.99
C ASP A 202 -0.97 8.67 8.48
N PHE A 203 -0.68 9.85 7.95
CA PHE A 203 -0.82 10.11 6.52
C PHE A 203 0.21 9.33 5.70
N CYS A 204 1.46 9.24 6.13
CA CYS A 204 2.47 8.37 5.52
C CYS A 204 1.98 6.92 5.48
N GLN A 205 1.49 6.41 6.61
CA GLN A 205 0.97 5.06 6.74
C GLN A 205 -0.17 4.78 5.73
N LYS A 206 -1.12 5.70 5.61
CA LYS A 206 -2.26 5.56 4.68
C LYS A 206 -1.83 5.67 3.22
N LEU A 207 -0.96 6.63 2.93
CA LEU A 207 -0.48 6.88 1.57
C LEU A 207 0.27 5.66 1.02
N THR A 208 1.25 5.16 1.77
CA THR A 208 2.00 3.95 1.41
C THR A 208 1.05 2.73 1.34
N ARG A 209 0.07 2.63 2.24
CA ARG A 209 -0.89 1.52 2.23
C ARG A 209 -1.70 1.45 0.92
N PHE A 210 -2.27 2.56 0.44
CA PHE A 210 -3.04 2.49 -0.79
C PHE A 210 -2.16 2.44 -2.06
N GLY A 211 -0.93 2.94 -2.00
CA GLY A 211 0.08 2.78 -3.05
C GLY A 211 0.44 1.32 -3.25
N GLU A 212 0.87 0.66 -2.20
CA GLU A 212 1.17 -0.77 -2.15
C GLU A 212 -0.03 -1.62 -2.63
N SER A 213 -1.23 -1.31 -2.14
CA SER A 213 -2.45 -2.00 -2.59
C SER A 213 -2.73 -1.80 -4.07
N GLY A 214 -2.49 -0.61 -4.60
CA GLY A 214 -2.63 -0.31 -6.02
C GLY A 214 -1.72 -1.17 -6.89
N VAL A 215 -0.45 -1.35 -6.46
CA VAL A 215 0.51 -2.20 -7.16
C VAL A 215 0.09 -3.66 -7.08
N TYR A 216 -0.25 -4.20 -5.92
CA TYR A 216 -0.74 -5.59 -5.79
C TYR A 216 -1.92 -5.87 -6.74
N GLY A 217 -2.80 -4.89 -6.93
CA GLY A 217 -4.02 -5.07 -7.74
C GLY A 217 -3.75 -5.25 -9.23
N PHE A 218 -2.65 -4.76 -9.77
CA PHE A 218 -2.37 -4.90 -11.20
C PHE A 218 -1.18 -5.80 -11.55
N LEU A 219 -0.37 -6.20 -10.58
CA LEU A 219 0.86 -6.98 -10.83
C LEU A 219 0.64 -8.20 -11.74
N ASN A 220 -0.38 -8.99 -11.47
CA ASN A 220 -0.66 -10.21 -12.22
C ASN A 220 -1.26 -9.96 -13.61
N HIS A 221 -1.62 -8.71 -13.93
CA HIS A 221 -2.19 -8.32 -15.21
C HIS A 221 -1.17 -7.70 -16.17
N LEU A 222 0.05 -7.41 -15.69
CA LEU A 222 1.12 -6.87 -16.53
C LEU A 222 1.55 -7.88 -17.60
N ASN A 223 1.77 -7.39 -18.81
CA ASN A 223 2.39 -8.15 -19.89
C ASN A 223 3.91 -8.22 -19.69
N ALA A 224 4.52 -7.15 -19.17
CA ALA A 224 5.94 -7.10 -18.81
C ALA A 224 6.16 -7.81 -17.45
N ARG A 225 6.42 -9.11 -17.48
CA ARG A 225 6.57 -9.93 -16.26
C ARG A 225 7.83 -9.62 -15.47
N ASP A 226 8.89 -9.23 -16.14
CA ASP A 226 10.13 -8.76 -15.53
C ASP A 226 9.88 -7.47 -14.73
N VAL A 227 9.08 -6.56 -15.26
CA VAL A 227 8.64 -5.36 -14.55
C VAL A 227 7.76 -5.72 -13.35
N GLY A 228 6.83 -6.68 -13.51
CA GLY A 228 6.04 -7.19 -12.38
C GLY A 228 6.91 -7.76 -11.25
N GLN A 229 7.98 -8.48 -11.59
CA GLN A 229 8.95 -8.97 -10.61
C GLN A 229 9.68 -7.83 -9.88
N LEU A 230 10.08 -6.78 -10.59
CA LEU A 230 10.75 -5.62 -9.98
C LEU A 230 9.81 -4.84 -9.05
N LEU A 231 8.56 -4.65 -9.46
CA LEU A 231 7.53 -4.05 -8.62
C LEU A 231 7.29 -4.88 -7.35
N LEU A 232 7.24 -6.19 -7.43
CA LEU A 232 7.14 -7.05 -6.26
C LEU A 232 8.32 -6.84 -5.29
N GLN A 233 9.52 -6.59 -5.80
CA GLN A 233 10.69 -6.29 -4.99
C GLN A 233 10.57 -4.91 -4.32
N SER A 234 10.05 -3.88 -4.99
CA SER A 234 9.83 -2.55 -4.38
C SER A 234 8.76 -2.60 -3.29
N ILE A 235 7.55 -3.07 -3.59
CA ILE A 235 6.46 -3.12 -2.62
C ILE A 235 6.77 -3.99 -1.39
N SER A 236 7.68 -4.96 -1.51
CA SER A 236 8.15 -5.70 -0.34
C SER A 236 8.95 -4.83 0.64
N THR A 237 9.53 -3.72 0.20
CA THR A 237 10.16 -2.72 1.09
C THR A 237 9.14 -1.77 1.68
N GLU A 238 8.11 -1.41 0.92
CA GLU A 238 6.99 -0.59 1.40
C GLU A 238 6.19 -1.31 2.50
N ALA A 239 6.00 -2.64 2.38
CA ALA A 239 5.41 -3.43 3.46
C ALA A 239 6.20 -3.31 4.78
N ARG A 240 7.54 -3.15 4.73
CA ARG A 240 8.35 -2.87 5.92
C ARG A 240 8.21 -1.43 6.41
N GLN A 241 8.05 -0.48 5.51
CA GLN A 241 7.72 0.92 5.88
C GLN A 241 6.39 0.96 6.61
N GLN A 242 5.36 0.27 6.11
CA GLN A 242 4.07 0.12 6.78
C GLN A 242 4.21 -0.40 8.22
N MET A 243 5.00 -1.43 8.40
CA MET A 243 5.28 -1.99 9.72
C MET A 243 5.89 -0.95 10.67
N ILE A 244 6.82 -0.12 10.18
CA ILE A 244 7.47 0.93 10.97
C ILE A 244 6.50 2.08 11.28
N PHE A 245 5.72 2.55 10.31
CA PHE A 245 4.71 3.58 10.56
C PHE A 245 3.72 3.13 11.62
N ARG A 246 3.23 1.90 11.55
CA ARG A 246 2.34 1.35 12.57
C ARG A 246 2.99 1.29 13.95
N GLN A 247 4.29 0.96 14.04
CA GLN A 247 5.04 1.05 15.28
C GLN A 247 5.14 2.48 15.82
N PHE A 248 5.38 3.45 14.93
CA PHE A 248 5.43 4.86 15.33
C PHE A 248 4.08 5.35 15.86
N GLU A 249 3.01 4.73 15.45
CA GLU A 249 1.66 5.03 15.90
C GLU A 249 1.22 4.21 17.12
N GLY A 250 2.05 3.32 17.63
CA GLY A 250 1.68 2.40 18.71
C GLY A 250 0.64 1.35 18.30
N LEU A 251 0.48 1.10 17.02
CA LEU A 251 -0.41 0.07 16.48
C LEU A 251 0.30 -1.27 16.36
N PHE A 252 -0.48 -2.34 16.20
CA PHE A 252 0.12 -3.65 15.93
C PHE A 252 0.76 -3.65 14.53
N PRO A 253 2.09 -3.91 14.43
CA PRO A 253 2.82 -3.67 13.18
C PRO A 253 2.52 -4.66 12.05
N MET A 254 1.99 -5.85 12.35
CA MET A 254 1.68 -6.91 11.38
C MET A 254 0.21 -7.34 11.50
N PRO A 255 -0.74 -6.50 11.09
CA PRO A 255 -2.15 -6.66 11.48
C PRO A 255 -2.90 -7.77 10.74
N VAL A 256 -2.44 -8.16 9.56
CA VAL A 256 -3.18 -9.04 8.64
C VAL A 256 -2.34 -10.23 8.18
N TRP A 257 -2.99 -11.24 7.62
CA TRP A 257 -2.29 -12.37 7.02
C TRP A 257 -1.98 -12.15 5.53
N PHE A 258 -2.80 -11.37 4.84
CA PHE A 258 -2.63 -11.05 3.42
C PHE A 258 -2.91 -9.57 3.21
N GLU A 259 -2.07 -8.93 2.42
CA GLU A 259 -2.33 -7.56 2.00
C GLU A 259 -3.35 -7.52 0.86
N VAL A 260 -4.15 -6.47 0.82
CA VAL A 260 -5.21 -6.33 -0.16
C VAL A 260 -4.71 -5.61 -1.42
N GLY A 261 -5.06 -6.12 -2.60
CA GLY A 261 -4.84 -5.43 -3.87
C GLY A 261 -6.07 -4.65 -4.32
N THR A 262 -5.86 -3.49 -4.94
CA THR A 262 -6.95 -2.63 -5.45
C THR A 262 -6.72 -2.24 -6.91
N PRO A 263 -7.79 -2.00 -7.69
CA PRO A 263 -7.65 -1.51 -9.06
C PRO A 263 -7.01 -0.12 -9.13
N GLN A 264 -6.37 0.17 -10.24
CA GLN A 264 -5.68 1.44 -10.50
C GLN A 264 -6.60 2.66 -10.35
N SER A 265 -7.87 2.56 -10.76
CA SER A 265 -8.83 3.65 -10.59
C SER A 265 -9.12 3.97 -9.12
N TRP A 266 -9.06 2.97 -8.22
CA TRP A 266 -9.22 3.22 -6.79
C TRP A 266 -7.98 3.88 -6.21
N ALA A 267 -6.79 3.39 -6.56
CA ALA A 267 -5.53 4.01 -6.17
C ALA A 267 -5.47 5.47 -6.65
N TRP A 268 -5.82 5.72 -7.92
CA TRP A 268 -5.85 7.06 -8.47
C TRP A 268 -6.90 7.97 -7.81
N THR A 269 -8.06 7.43 -7.46
CA THR A 269 -9.08 8.17 -6.69
C THR A 269 -8.56 8.65 -5.34
N LEU A 270 -7.80 7.80 -4.66
CA LEU A 270 -7.25 8.11 -3.33
C LEU A 270 -6.03 9.03 -3.39
N LEU A 271 -5.25 8.95 -4.47
CA LEU A 271 -4.02 9.70 -4.65
C LEU A 271 -4.23 11.12 -5.22
N ALA A 272 -5.06 11.23 -6.27
CA ALA A 272 -5.20 12.44 -7.05
C ALA A 272 -5.56 13.70 -6.23
N PRO A 273 -6.37 13.64 -5.16
CA PRO A 273 -6.73 14.81 -4.36
C PRO A 273 -5.53 15.53 -3.72
N TYR A 274 -4.42 14.85 -3.53
CA TYR A 274 -3.23 15.42 -2.90
C TYR A 274 -2.25 16.06 -3.89
N ILE A 275 -2.46 15.86 -5.20
CA ILE A 275 -1.60 16.43 -6.25
C ILE A 275 -2.15 17.79 -6.66
N SER A 276 -1.41 18.85 -6.34
CA SER A 276 -1.83 20.23 -6.63
C SER A 276 -1.53 20.65 -8.06
N SER A 277 -0.31 20.43 -8.53
CA SER A 277 0.07 20.72 -9.92
C SER A 277 1.19 19.82 -10.40
N CYS A 278 1.25 19.61 -11.69
CA CYS A 278 2.33 18.87 -12.35
C CYS A 278 2.95 19.69 -13.48
N PRO A 279 4.18 19.37 -13.90
CA PRO A 279 4.78 19.98 -15.08
C PRO A 279 3.88 19.87 -16.32
N GLU A 280 3.99 20.83 -17.22
CA GLU A 280 3.25 20.83 -18.49
C GLU A 280 3.64 19.60 -19.34
N ASN A 281 2.70 19.14 -20.16
CA ASN A 281 2.89 18.05 -21.13
C ASN A 281 3.10 16.65 -20.55
N GLN A 282 2.72 16.41 -19.31
CA GLN A 282 2.69 15.04 -18.78
C GLN A 282 1.58 14.22 -19.43
N THR A 283 1.86 12.93 -19.64
CA THR A 283 0.85 12.01 -20.16
C THR A 283 -0.28 11.86 -19.15
N ARG A 284 -1.50 12.07 -19.62
CA ARG A 284 -2.70 11.92 -18.81
C ARG A 284 -2.95 10.45 -18.50
N LEU A 285 -3.24 10.14 -17.24
CA LEU A 285 -3.69 8.80 -16.85
C LEU A 285 -5.13 8.57 -17.31
N ILE A 286 -5.41 7.33 -17.72
CA ILE A 286 -6.74 6.89 -18.14
C ILE A 286 -7.63 6.49 -16.97
N TRP A 287 -7.05 6.31 -15.78
CA TRP A 287 -7.75 5.82 -14.61
C TRP A 287 -8.83 6.80 -14.15
N GLN A 288 -9.95 6.24 -13.77
CA GLN A 288 -11.11 6.98 -13.29
C GLN A 288 -10.83 7.56 -11.88
N ASN A 289 -11.38 8.73 -11.61
CA ASN A 289 -11.54 9.25 -10.26
C ASN A 289 -13.02 9.11 -9.87
N PHE A 290 -13.30 8.37 -8.83
CA PHE A 290 -14.62 8.26 -8.24
C PHE A 290 -14.90 9.45 -7.30
N PRO A 291 -16.19 9.76 -7.03
CA PRO A 291 -16.55 10.69 -5.96
C PRO A 291 -15.94 10.30 -4.61
N ALA A 292 -15.57 11.29 -3.82
CA ALA A 292 -15.02 11.06 -2.49
C ALA A 292 -16.06 10.43 -1.55
N VAL A 293 -15.61 9.51 -0.71
CA VAL A 293 -16.38 8.88 0.35
C VAL A 293 -15.72 9.14 1.69
N TYR A 294 -16.52 9.55 2.66
CA TYR A 294 -16.07 9.89 4.01
C TYR A 294 -16.65 8.90 5.01
N ILE A 295 -15.82 8.31 5.82
CA ILE A 295 -16.22 7.47 6.95
C ILE A 295 -16.22 8.36 8.18
N LEU A 296 -17.42 8.72 8.66
CA LEU A 296 -17.59 9.75 9.68
C LEU A 296 -17.16 9.29 11.08
N ASN A 297 -17.12 7.98 11.30
CA ASN A 297 -16.71 7.36 12.55
C ASN A 297 -15.66 6.29 12.32
N GLN A 298 -14.51 6.67 11.79
CA GLN A 298 -13.35 5.77 11.67
C GLN A 298 -13.12 5.05 13.01
N PRO A 299 -12.80 3.75 13.01
CA PRO A 299 -12.51 3.01 14.24
C PRO A 299 -11.34 3.61 15.04
N ASN A 300 -10.38 4.20 14.35
CA ASN A 300 -9.25 4.87 14.98
C ASN A 300 -9.28 6.38 14.67
N PRO A 301 -10.05 7.19 15.41
CA PRO A 301 -10.25 8.61 15.13
C PRO A 301 -8.98 9.43 15.37
N ALA A 302 -8.08 8.97 16.21
CA ALA A 302 -6.80 9.63 16.46
C ALA A 302 -5.87 9.59 15.23
N ARG A 303 -6.13 8.65 14.34
CA ARG A 303 -5.40 8.42 13.10
C ARG A 303 -6.22 8.81 11.87
N ALA A 304 -7.40 9.36 12.08
CA ALA A 304 -8.19 9.92 11.01
C ALA A 304 -7.73 11.33 10.68
N ASN A 305 -7.68 11.67 9.40
CA ASN A 305 -7.55 13.05 8.98
C ASN A 305 -8.70 13.87 9.59
N GLY A 306 -8.45 15.10 9.99
CA GLY A 306 -9.45 15.98 10.62
C GLY A 306 -10.77 16.15 9.84
N SER A 307 -10.75 15.92 8.51
CA SER A 307 -11.95 15.87 7.67
C SER A 307 -12.79 14.60 7.86
N ASP A 308 -12.19 13.53 8.34
CA ASP A 308 -12.81 12.22 8.52
C ASP A 308 -13.29 11.97 9.96
N VAL A 309 -12.95 12.86 10.87
CA VAL A 309 -13.36 12.76 12.27
C VAL A 309 -14.82 13.16 12.41
N TRP A 310 -15.60 12.29 13.03
CA TRP A 310 -16.98 12.58 13.39
C TRP A 310 -17.07 13.80 14.31
N ASN A 311 -17.91 14.75 13.95
CA ASN A 311 -18.22 15.89 14.77
C ASN A 311 -19.66 15.78 15.27
N GLU A 312 -19.84 15.53 16.55
CA GLU A 312 -21.16 15.38 17.18
C GLU A 312 -22.07 16.59 16.99
N THR A 313 -21.50 17.78 16.83
CA THR A 313 -22.29 19.00 16.68
C THR A 313 -22.81 19.23 15.26
N THR A 314 -22.22 18.57 14.26
CA THR A 314 -22.53 18.77 12.84
C THR A 314 -23.01 17.51 12.13
N GLY A 315 -22.86 16.35 12.74
CA GLY A 315 -23.27 15.08 12.14
C GLY A 315 -24.78 14.85 12.16
N PRO A 316 -25.34 14.25 11.12
CA PRO A 316 -26.79 14.02 11.02
C PRO A 316 -27.34 13.01 12.03
N TRP A 317 -26.46 12.21 12.66
CA TRP A 317 -26.86 11.13 13.59
C TRP A 317 -26.41 11.36 15.04
N THR A 318 -26.23 12.62 15.44
CA THR A 318 -25.74 12.99 16.78
C THR A 318 -26.51 12.35 17.94
N ASN A 319 -27.78 12.01 17.73
CA ASN A 319 -28.63 11.46 18.78
C ASN A 319 -28.65 9.94 18.87
N THR A 320 -27.96 9.23 17.96
CA THR A 320 -28.04 7.77 17.84
C THR A 320 -26.69 7.08 18.09
N LEU A 321 -25.60 7.86 18.11
CA LEU A 321 -24.27 7.31 18.30
C LEU A 321 -23.96 7.15 19.78
N SER A 322 -23.61 5.93 20.18
CA SER A 322 -22.95 5.73 21.46
C SER A 322 -21.50 6.25 21.36
N THR A 323 -20.92 6.63 22.48
CA THR A 323 -19.50 7.02 22.55
C THR A 323 -18.55 5.92 22.08
N GLN A 324 -19.00 4.68 22.08
CA GLN A 324 -18.25 3.54 21.54
C GLN A 324 -18.27 3.52 20.01
N ASP A 325 -19.33 4.02 19.39
CA ASP A 325 -19.49 4.00 17.93
C ASP A 325 -18.75 5.14 17.22
N ILE A 326 -18.38 6.19 17.95
CA ILE A 326 -17.61 7.32 17.42
C ILE A 326 -16.10 7.17 17.62
N GLY A 327 -15.64 6.00 18.04
CA GLY A 327 -14.23 5.71 18.18
C GLY A 327 -13.52 6.54 19.26
N GLN A 328 -14.23 6.99 20.29
CA GLN A 328 -13.61 7.52 21.51
C GLN A 328 -12.97 6.41 22.35
N GLY A 329 -12.95 5.21 21.82
CA GLY A 329 -12.21 4.12 22.39
C GLY A 329 -10.72 4.28 22.16
N GLU A 330 -10.03 3.48 22.82
CA GLU A 330 -8.59 3.28 22.82
C GLU A 330 -8.07 3.19 21.37
N SER A 331 -7.50 4.26 20.87
CA SER A 331 -6.84 4.29 19.56
C SER A 331 -5.55 3.46 19.56
N CYS A 332 -5.13 3.03 20.75
CA CYS A 332 -3.99 2.16 20.97
C CYS A 332 -4.49 0.87 21.60
N LEU A 333 -4.07 -0.24 21.08
CA LEU A 333 -4.40 -1.56 21.62
C LEU A 333 -3.60 -1.91 22.89
N ASP A 334 -2.93 -0.94 23.47
CA ASP A 334 -2.21 -1.07 24.75
C ASP A 334 -3.06 -0.51 25.87
N SER A 335 -3.40 -1.35 26.84
CA SER A 335 -4.17 -0.96 28.03
C SER A 335 -3.46 0.08 28.91
N ASP A 336 -2.15 0.21 28.78
CA ASP A 336 -1.35 1.12 29.60
C ASP A 336 -1.26 2.52 28.98
N THR A 337 -1.70 2.68 27.72
CA THR A 337 -1.72 3.96 27.00
C THR A 337 -3.06 4.18 26.30
N PRO A 338 -4.18 4.24 27.05
CA PRO A 338 -5.48 4.44 26.45
C PRO A 338 -5.58 5.86 25.88
N GLY A 339 -6.09 5.98 24.64
CA GLY A 339 -6.49 7.25 24.06
C GLY A 339 -5.77 7.64 22.77
N VAL A 340 -6.03 8.88 22.37
CA VAL A 340 -5.74 9.43 21.04
C VAL A 340 -4.25 9.62 20.71
N ASN A 341 -3.36 9.57 21.68
CA ASN A 341 -1.94 9.85 21.50
C ASN A 341 -1.09 8.64 21.90
N CYS A 342 -1.16 7.59 21.13
CA CYS A 342 -0.30 6.44 21.34
C CYS A 342 1.14 6.79 21.06
N MET A 343 2.00 6.43 22.00
CA MET A 343 3.44 6.55 21.83
C MET A 343 3.96 5.41 20.94
N PRO A 344 5.08 5.61 20.25
CA PRO A 344 5.73 4.56 19.50
C PRO A 344 5.96 3.29 20.32
N GLY A 345 5.66 2.14 19.75
CA GLY A 345 5.83 0.87 20.43
C GLY A 345 5.24 -0.31 19.67
N ILE A 346 5.41 -1.50 20.23
CA ILE A 346 4.78 -2.70 19.70
C ILE A 346 3.59 -3.05 20.58
N THR A 347 2.40 -2.90 20.04
CA THR A 347 1.17 -3.31 20.72
C THR A 347 1.12 -4.83 20.88
N LYS A 348 0.94 -5.29 22.09
CA LYS A 348 0.87 -6.72 22.43
C LYS A 348 -0.55 -7.21 22.65
N ASN A 349 -1.44 -6.34 23.09
CA ASN A 349 -2.82 -6.65 23.37
C ASN A 349 -3.68 -6.55 22.12
N ARG A 350 -4.27 -7.66 21.71
CA ARG A 350 -5.22 -7.78 20.60
C ARG A 350 -6.64 -8.10 21.06
N SER A 351 -6.88 -8.06 22.36
CA SER A 351 -8.17 -8.47 22.92
C SER A 351 -9.30 -7.49 22.65
N GLN A 352 -8.95 -6.27 22.23
CA GLN A 352 -9.92 -5.21 21.94
C GLN A 352 -9.61 -4.58 20.57
N PRO A 353 -10.10 -5.17 19.48
CA PRO A 353 -9.96 -4.57 18.17
C PRO A 353 -10.75 -3.26 18.09
N LEU A 354 -10.21 -2.27 17.39
CA LEU A 354 -10.88 -0.97 17.17
C LEU A 354 -12.12 -1.11 16.28
N SER A 355 -12.16 -2.15 15.45
CA SER A 355 -13.33 -2.49 14.65
C SER A 355 -13.77 -3.93 14.91
N TYR A 356 -15.03 -4.23 14.63
CA TYR A 356 -15.60 -5.56 14.85
C TYR A 356 -16.83 -5.80 13.95
N PRO A 357 -17.13 -7.05 13.61
CA PRO A 357 -18.38 -7.38 12.93
C PRO A 357 -19.59 -6.94 13.75
N GLY A 358 -20.50 -6.20 13.11
CA GLY A 358 -21.68 -5.60 13.79
C GLY A 358 -21.50 -4.13 14.16
N ARG A 359 -20.29 -3.56 14.01
CA ARG A 359 -20.08 -2.12 14.23
C ARG A 359 -20.83 -1.29 13.19
N GLN A 360 -21.57 -0.28 13.64
CA GLN A 360 -22.19 0.71 12.76
C GLN A 360 -21.13 1.64 12.16
N VAL A 361 -21.26 1.93 10.86
CA VAL A 361 -20.38 2.81 10.11
C VAL A 361 -21.20 3.84 9.38
N PHE A 362 -20.91 5.11 9.64
CA PHE A 362 -21.61 6.25 9.09
C PHE A 362 -20.82 6.84 7.94
N LEU A 363 -21.52 7.08 6.84
CA LEU A 363 -20.92 7.41 5.55
C LEU A 363 -21.52 8.68 4.98
N ARG A 364 -20.69 9.45 4.33
CA ARG A 364 -21.07 10.56 3.46
C ARG A 364 -20.27 10.47 2.17
N TRP A 365 -20.80 10.97 1.09
CA TRP A 365 -20.08 11.03 -0.19
C TRP A 365 -20.42 12.30 -0.95
N ASP A 366 -19.54 12.64 -1.90
CA ASP A 366 -19.73 13.79 -2.77
C ASP A 366 -20.52 13.41 -4.02
N ASP A 367 -21.14 14.39 -4.66
CA ASP A 367 -21.68 14.20 -6.02
C ASP A 367 -20.54 14.09 -7.04
N PRO A 368 -20.75 13.33 -8.13
CA PRO A 368 -19.83 13.34 -9.24
C PRO A 368 -19.72 14.74 -9.90
N GLY A 369 -18.64 14.98 -10.61
CA GLY A 369 -18.41 16.26 -11.29
C GLY A 369 -17.46 17.21 -10.53
N GLN A 370 -16.84 16.75 -9.44
CA GLN A 370 -15.86 17.54 -8.70
C GLN A 370 -14.52 17.54 -9.45
N ALA A 371 -13.91 18.72 -9.55
CA ALA A 371 -12.57 18.84 -10.09
C ALA A 371 -11.54 18.28 -9.11
N VAL A 372 -10.58 17.50 -9.59
CA VAL A 372 -9.60 16.80 -8.77
C VAL A 372 -8.28 16.59 -9.53
N GLY A 373 -7.22 16.29 -8.80
CA GLY A 373 -5.90 15.98 -9.35
C GLY A 373 -5.13 17.20 -9.81
N PRO A 374 -4.01 16.99 -10.53
CA PRO A 374 -3.11 18.06 -10.89
C PRO A 374 -3.82 19.15 -11.67
N ASN A 375 -3.68 20.39 -11.19
CA ASN A 375 -4.31 21.59 -11.79
C ASN A 375 -5.83 21.46 -11.95
N ASN A 376 -6.50 20.65 -11.13
CA ASN A 376 -7.93 20.34 -11.24
C ASN A 376 -8.33 19.82 -12.64
N SER A 377 -7.44 19.10 -13.29
CA SER A 377 -7.60 18.67 -14.69
C SER A 377 -8.40 17.37 -14.85
N TYR A 378 -8.68 16.68 -13.76
CA TYR A 378 -9.56 15.51 -13.72
C TYR A 378 -10.92 15.89 -13.11
N VAL A 379 -11.90 15.07 -13.39
CA VAL A 379 -13.26 15.26 -12.85
C VAL A 379 -13.74 13.91 -12.30
N THR A 380 -14.27 13.95 -11.09
CA THR A 380 -14.85 12.75 -10.49
C THR A 380 -16.08 12.32 -11.28
N ASN A 381 -16.20 11.03 -11.54
CA ASN A 381 -17.35 10.48 -12.26
C ASN A 381 -17.67 9.05 -11.78
N THR A 382 -18.88 8.62 -12.04
CA THR A 382 -19.31 7.24 -11.83
C THR A 382 -20.39 6.87 -12.85
N THR A 383 -20.48 5.58 -13.16
CA THR A 383 -21.61 4.99 -13.92
C THR A 383 -22.58 4.24 -13.01
N ALA A 384 -22.23 4.08 -11.72
CA ALA A 384 -23.11 3.48 -10.74
C ALA A 384 -24.34 4.35 -10.47
N GLY A 385 -25.43 3.71 -10.15
CA GLY A 385 -26.65 4.35 -9.64
C GLY A 385 -26.46 4.87 -8.19
N ILE A 386 -27.58 5.11 -7.53
CA ILE A 386 -27.57 5.51 -6.11
C ILE A 386 -26.94 4.38 -5.30
N PRO A 387 -25.99 4.65 -4.42
CA PRO A 387 -25.39 3.63 -3.57
C PRO A 387 -26.42 2.86 -2.75
N ALA A 388 -26.35 1.55 -2.80
CA ALA A 388 -27.23 0.64 -2.08
C ALA A 388 -26.45 -0.29 -1.13
N PHE A 389 -25.17 -0.50 -1.40
CA PHE A 389 -24.31 -1.42 -0.65
C PHE A 389 -22.96 -0.79 -0.35
N ALA A 390 -22.34 -1.25 0.74
CA ALA A 390 -20.92 -1.12 1.00
C ALA A 390 -20.25 -2.46 0.71
N ALA A 391 -19.35 -2.49 -0.26
CA ALA A 391 -18.44 -3.60 -0.50
C ALA A 391 -17.21 -3.41 0.40
N TRP A 392 -16.94 -4.37 1.23
CA TRP A 392 -15.80 -4.43 2.14
C TRP A 392 -14.72 -5.30 1.52
N VAL A 393 -13.63 -4.68 1.13
CA VAL A 393 -12.49 -5.36 0.51
C VAL A 393 -11.40 -5.48 1.53
N SER A 394 -11.15 -6.69 1.96
CA SER A 394 -10.18 -7.03 3.00
C SER A 394 -9.43 -8.30 2.64
N GLN A 395 -8.11 -8.22 2.63
CA GLN A 395 -7.24 -9.35 2.33
C GLN A 395 -7.65 -10.07 1.03
N LEU A 396 -8.14 -11.31 1.10
CA LEU A 396 -8.56 -12.11 -0.05
C LEU A 396 -10.09 -12.16 -0.22
N ASN A 397 -10.84 -11.32 0.51
CA ASN A 397 -12.29 -11.39 0.54
C ASN A 397 -12.95 -10.06 0.16
N VAL A 398 -14.13 -10.18 -0.45
CA VAL A 398 -15.04 -9.06 -0.71
C VAL A 398 -16.41 -9.43 -0.15
N THR A 399 -16.86 -8.67 0.82
CA THR A 399 -18.14 -8.91 1.51
C THR A 399 -19.00 -7.66 1.41
N TYR A 400 -20.30 -7.83 1.25
CA TYR A 400 -21.24 -6.72 1.14
C TYR A 400 -22.08 -6.55 2.39
N SER A 401 -22.44 -5.31 2.67
CA SER A 401 -23.49 -4.94 3.61
C SER A 401 -24.38 -3.85 3.02
N ALA A 402 -25.69 -3.97 3.25
CA ALA A 402 -26.65 -3.00 2.75
C ALA A 402 -26.49 -1.63 3.42
N LEU A 403 -26.64 -0.57 2.65
CA LEU A 403 -26.76 0.79 3.18
C LEU A 403 -28.16 1.00 3.75
N GLN A 404 -28.22 1.72 4.86
CA GLN A 404 -29.44 2.08 5.54
C GLN A 404 -29.62 3.61 5.55
N ASP A 405 -30.87 4.06 5.53
CA ASP A 405 -31.23 5.47 5.60
C ASP A 405 -30.54 6.36 4.56
N VAL A 406 -30.43 5.85 3.34
CA VAL A 406 -29.79 6.55 2.22
C VAL A 406 -30.55 7.85 1.91
N ALA A 407 -29.94 8.97 2.23
CA ALA A 407 -30.52 10.30 1.99
C ALA A 407 -29.44 11.39 1.98
N ASN A 408 -29.56 12.37 1.11
CA ASN A 408 -28.68 13.55 1.07
C ASN A 408 -27.17 13.17 1.03
N ASN A 409 -26.81 12.21 0.19
CA ASN A 409 -25.45 11.68 0.05
C ASN A 409 -24.86 11.16 1.36
N SER A 410 -25.69 10.55 2.19
CA SER A 410 -25.32 9.96 3.46
C SER A 410 -26.05 8.65 3.68
N ALA A 411 -25.46 7.77 4.44
CA ALA A 411 -26.04 6.50 4.86
C ALA A 411 -25.29 5.95 6.07
N TRP A 412 -25.79 4.89 6.63
CA TRP A 412 -25.01 4.04 7.52
C TRP A 412 -25.08 2.58 7.08
N THR A 413 -24.12 1.81 7.53
CA THR A 413 -24.07 0.37 7.28
C THR A 413 -23.52 -0.34 8.50
N VAL A 414 -23.47 -1.66 8.45
CA VAL A 414 -22.90 -2.50 9.52
C VAL A 414 -21.72 -3.25 8.97
N GLN A 415 -20.57 -3.15 9.65
CA GLN A 415 -19.38 -3.92 9.28
C GLN A 415 -19.70 -5.42 9.32
N PRO A 416 -19.53 -6.15 8.20
CA PRO A 416 -19.73 -7.60 8.18
C PRO A 416 -18.53 -8.34 8.76
N ASN A 417 -18.61 -9.65 8.86
CA ASN A 417 -17.43 -10.47 9.04
C ASN A 417 -16.63 -10.53 7.73
N VAL A 418 -15.45 -9.95 7.74
CA VAL A 418 -14.56 -9.84 6.56
C VAL A 418 -13.39 -10.84 6.58
N SER A 419 -13.41 -11.76 7.53
CA SER A 419 -12.36 -12.79 7.66
C SER A 419 -12.28 -13.66 6.42
N THR A 420 -11.06 -13.87 5.91
CA THR A 420 -10.81 -14.82 4.82
C THR A 420 -10.85 -16.25 5.31
N PHE A 421 -10.19 -16.50 6.44
CA PHE A 421 -10.15 -17.80 7.09
C PHE A 421 -10.52 -17.68 8.57
N ALA A 422 -10.85 -18.78 9.20
CA ALA A 422 -11.14 -18.80 10.62
C ALA A 422 -9.92 -18.36 11.44
N GLY A 423 -10.10 -17.36 12.29
CA GLY A 423 -9.04 -16.82 13.16
C GLY A 423 -8.17 -15.76 12.51
N ASP A 424 -8.50 -15.35 11.29
CA ASP A 424 -7.80 -14.27 10.61
C ASP A 424 -8.02 -12.92 11.33
N PRO A 425 -6.97 -12.09 11.44
CA PRO A 425 -7.03 -10.84 12.18
C PRO A 425 -7.49 -9.64 11.34
N ALA A 426 -8.33 -9.82 10.35
CA ALA A 426 -8.74 -8.79 9.37
C ALA A 426 -9.19 -7.47 10.00
N VAL A 427 -9.79 -7.53 11.19
CA VAL A 427 -10.26 -6.35 11.92
C VAL A 427 -9.16 -5.45 12.47
N ASN A 428 -7.91 -5.84 12.37
CA ASN A 428 -6.77 -5.06 12.87
C ASN A 428 -6.02 -4.29 11.77
N GLY A 429 -6.39 -4.49 10.51
CA GLY A 429 -5.72 -3.88 9.36
C GLY A 429 -6.49 -2.73 8.72
N THR A 430 -6.01 -2.30 7.57
CA THR A 430 -6.72 -1.36 6.70
C THR A 430 -7.55 -2.15 5.68
N MET A 431 -8.80 -1.73 5.50
CA MET A 431 -9.71 -2.26 4.50
C MET A 431 -10.11 -1.15 3.54
N TYR A 432 -10.68 -1.52 2.40
CA TYR A 432 -11.32 -0.57 1.49
C TYR A 432 -12.83 -0.73 1.58
N LEU A 433 -13.50 0.38 1.85
CA LEU A 433 -14.96 0.46 1.82
C LEU A 433 -15.36 1.13 0.51
N VAL A 434 -16.14 0.43 -0.27
CA VAL A 434 -16.53 0.85 -1.62
C VAL A 434 -18.05 0.93 -1.71
N LEU A 435 -18.57 2.10 -2.06
CA LEU A 435 -19.99 2.26 -2.27
C LEU A 435 -20.38 1.74 -3.65
N THR A 436 -21.39 0.87 -3.70
CA THR A 436 -21.89 0.26 -4.93
C THR A 436 -23.41 0.32 -5.02
N ASP A 437 -23.94 0.29 -6.24
CA ASP A 437 -25.38 0.20 -6.51
C ASP A 437 -25.89 -1.24 -6.58
N GLU A 438 -24.98 -2.22 -6.65
CA GLU A 438 -25.30 -3.63 -6.80
C GLU A 438 -24.24 -4.49 -6.11
N GLU A 439 -24.64 -5.65 -5.59
CA GLU A 439 -23.71 -6.69 -5.13
C GLU A 439 -23.23 -7.50 -6.34
N VAL A 440 -21.92 -7.47 -6.60
CA VAL A 440 -21.28 -8.21 -7.67
C VAL A 440 -20.30 -9.20 -7.11
N TYR A 441 -20.37 -10.45 -7.51
CA TYR A 441 -19.36 -11.43 -7.11
C TYR A 441 -18.04 -11.15 -7.82
N VAL A 442 -17.07 -10.72 -7.05
CA VAL A 442 -15.68 -10.46 -7.50
C VAL A 442 -14.70 -11.09 -6.54
N THR A 443 -13.49 -11.26 -7.01
CA THR A 443 -12.34 -11.73 -6.25
C THR A 443 -11.20 -10.72 -6.38
N PRO A 444 -10.13 -10.81 -5.59
CA PRO A 444 -8.96 -9.94 -5.76
C PRO A 444 -8.38 -9.95 -7.17
N PHE A 445 -8.56 -11.02 -7.94
CA PHE A 445 -8.01 -11.14 -9.30
C PHE A 445 -8.82 -10.44 -10.38
N ASN A 446 -10.06 -10.09 -10.10
CA ASN A 446 -10.96 -9.42 -11.07
C ASN A 446 -11.71 -8.24 -10.46
N LEU A 447 -11.17 -7.66 -9.39
CA LEU A 447 -11.82 -6.60 -8.61
C LEU A 447 -12.16 -5.37 -9.47
N SER A 448 -11.39 -5.08 -10.53
CA SER A 448 -11.68 -4.02 -11.49
C SER A 448 -12.99 -4.17 -12.24
N MET A 449 -13.54 -5.37 -12.32
CA MET A 449 -14.88 -5.61 -12.90
C MET A 449 -16.00 -4.96 -12.06
N LEU A 450 -15.72 -4.60 -10.82
CA LEU A 450 -16.64 -3.85 -9.98
C LEU A 450 -16.77 -2.37 -10.39
N ASN A 451 -15.75 -1.79 -11.05
CA ASN A 451 -15.69 -0.37 -11.37
C ASN A 451 -16.98 0.23 -11.98
N PRO A 452 -17.70 -0.43 -12.89
CA PRO A 452 -18.96 0.12 -13.42
C PRO A 452 -20.07 0.28 -12.37
N ARG A 453 -19.94 -0.36 -11.22
CA ARG A 453 -20.89 -0.34 -10.09
C ARG A 453 -20.36 0.45 -8.89
N VAL A 454 -19.15 0.98 -8.99
CA VAL A 454 -18.53 1.77 -7.92
C VAL A 454 -19.03 3.21 -7.99
N TYR A 455 -19.59 3.69 -6.89
CA TYR A 455 -19.87 5.11 -6.70
C TYR A 455 -18.66 5.85 -6.13
N GLY A 456 -18.02 5.31 -5.12
CA GLY A 456 -16.85 5.91 -4.49
C GLY A 456 -16.10 4.93 -3.60
N VAL A 457 -14.90 5.30 -3.21
CA VAL A 457 -13.95 4.46 -2.45
C VAL A 457 -13.40 5.22 -1.26
N ALA A 458 -13.27 4.56 -0.12
CA ALA A 458 -12.63 5.08 1.08
C ALA A 458 -11.72 4.04 1.74
N LEU A 459 -10.72 4.52 2.48
CA LEU A 459 -9.95 3.70 3.40
C LEU A 459 -10.72 3.55 4.72
N TYR A 460 -10.83 2.32 5.21
CA TYR A 460 -11.36 2.01 6.53
C TYR A 460 -10.23 1.52 7.41
N GLN A 461 -9.83 2.37 8.35
CA GLN A 461 -8.74 2.07 9.28
C GLN A 461 -9.30 1.21 10.42
N ALA A 462 -9.20 -0.10 10.28
CA ALA A 462 -9.79 -1.05 11.22
C ALA A 462 -9.01 -1.17 12.54
N GLY A 463 -7.71 -0.90 12.51
CA GLY A 463 -6.89 -0.97 13.70
C GLY A 463 -5.53 -0.28 13.56
#